data_54346ddec67e22e2a2493b5776c4c0bc
#
_entry.id   54346ddec67e22e2a2493b5776c4c0bc
#
_cell.length_a   1.000
_cell.length_b   1.000
_cell.length_c   1.000
_cell.angle_alpha   90.00
_cell.angle_beta   90.00
_cell.angle_gamma   90.00
#
_symmetry.space_group_name_H-M   'P 1'
#
loop_
_entity.id
_entity.type
_entity.pdbx_description
1 polymer ?
#
loop_
_entity_poly.entity_id
_entity_poly.type
_entity_poly.pdbx_seq_one_letter_code
_entity_poly.pdbx_strand_id
1 'polypeptide(L)'
;MKLFVTLVCTTSLLSITGLTAHAQGDAEAGKEKAAACAACHGEAGNSSVPQYPILAGQTARYLYLQLKDYKEGRRKDPLMSPMVASLSKQDMYDLAAYFSQQKPTPTNYPVTSAKVTEGKQVADAALCTMCHLGGFSGQNEVPRAAGQHYEYVVKQLKDFRERRRTNDAGSMTAYSRGLTDDQIDALAQYITNLN
;
A
#
# COMPACT_ATOMS: atom_id res chain seq x y z
N MET A 1 73.88 -2.42 32.84
CA MET A 1 72.55 -2.75 33.41
C MET A 1 71.55 -1.98 32.60
N LYS A 2 70.93 -2.64 31.60
CA LYS A 2 69.96 -1.99 30.68
C LYS A 2 68.53 -2.31 31.16
N LEU A 3 67.76 -1.29 31.59
CA LEU A 3 66.37 -1.41 31.96
C LEU A 3 65.53 -1.46 30.68
N PHE A 4 64.76 -2.54 30.45
CA PHE A 4 63.77 -2.64 29.46
C PHE A 4 62.42 -2.20 30.09
N VAL A 5 61.89 -1.09 29.63
CA VAL A 5 60.54 -0.65 29.99
C VAL A 5 59.58 -1.26 28.95
N THR A 6 58.76 -2.21 29.38
CA THR A 6 57.71 -2.81 28.54
C THR A 6 56.44 -1.94 28.60
N LEU A 7 56.14 -1.28 27.50
CA LEU A 7 54.92 -0.48 27.35
C LEU A 7 53.75 -1.43 27.04
N VAL A 8 52.84 -1.64 27.99
CA VAL A 8 51.60 -2.40 27.78
C VAL A 8 50.57 -1.47 27.17
N CYS A 9 50.29 -1.68 25.89
CA CYS A 9 49.24 -0.96 25.16
C CYS A 9 47.89 -1.68 25.38
N THR A 10 47.04 -1.17 26.27
CA THR A 10 45.69 -1.68 26.49
C THR A 10 44.76 -1.12 25.41
N THR A 11 44.43 -1.93 24.43
CA THR A 11 43.40 -1.61 23.43
C THR A 11 42.03 -1.79 24.04
N SER A 12 41.35 -0.67 24.39
CA SER A 12 39.96 -0.67 24.77
C SER A 12 39.11 -0.87 23.51
N LEU A 13 38.46 -2.04 23.35
CA LEU A 13 37.42 -2.25 22.37
C LEU A 13 36.18 -1.45 22.77
N LEU A 14 35.95 -0.33 22.12
CA LEU A 14 34.66 0.35 22.16
C LEU A 14 33.67 -0.52 21.38
N SER A 15 32.73 -1.17 22.09
CA SER A 15 31.58 -1.82 21.52
C SER A 15 30.63 -0.73 20.99
N ILE A 16 30.65 -0.44 19.70
CA ILE A 16 29.66 0.40 19.03
C ILE A 16 28.41 -0.44 18.92
N THR A 17 27.48 -0.30 19.88
CA THR A 17 26.10 -0.76 19.70
C THR A 17 25.49 0.10 18.63
N GLY A 18 25.41 -0.46 17.40
CA GLY A 18 24.75 0.20 16.28
C GLY A 18 23.28 0.47 16.62
N LEU A 19 22.94 1.72 16.85
CA LEU A 19 21.55 2.15 16.75
C LEU A 19 21.15 1.98 15.29
N THR A 20 20.47 0.89 14.97
CA THR A 20 19.77 0.74 13.70
C THR A 20 18.67 1.79 13.69
N ALA A 21 18.90 2.88 13.00
CA ALA A 21 17.86 3.86 12.72
C ALA A 21 16.79 3.15 11.88
N HIS A 22 15.69 2.74 12.51
CA HIS A 22 14.51 2.22 11.82
C HIS A 22 13.83 3.37 11.05
N ALA A 23 14.44 3.78 9.93
CA ALA A 23 13.81 4.70 8.97
C ALA A 23 12.61 4.06 8.22
N GLN A 24 12.37 2.78 8.47
CA GLN A 24 11.34 1.96 7.81
C GLN A 24 10.63 1.12 8.85
N GLY A 25 9.60 1.55 9.47
CA GLY A 25 8.71 0.85 10.42
C GLY A 25 9.09 -0.58 10.87
N ASP A 26 8.68 -0.96 12.04
CA ASP A 26 8.85 -2.30 12.62
C ASP A 26 7.61 -3.14 12.32
N ALA A 27 7.76 -4.24 11.55
CA ALA A 27 6.65 -5.10 11.16
C ALA A 27 6.05 -5.88 12.35
N GLU A 28 6.83 -6.24 13.37
CA GLU A 28 6.29 -6.93 14.56
C GLU A 28 5.45 -5.96 15.41
N ALA A 29 5.94 -4.73 15.63
CA ALA A 29 5.15 -3.69 16.26
C ALA A 29 3.90 -3.34 15.42
N GLY A 30 4.02 -3.37 14.08
CA GLY A 30 2.92 -3.21 13.14
C GLY A 30 1.87 -4.30 13.26
N LYS A 31 2.27 -5.55 13.46
CA LYS A 31 1.38 -6.69 13.64
C LYS A 31 0.47 -6.53 14.86
N GLU A 32 1.03 -6.10 15.99
CA GLU A 32 0.23 -5.85 17.20
C GLU A 32 -0.82 -4.75 16.95
N LYS A 33 -0.42 -3.66 16.30
CA LYS A 33 -1.31 -2.54 15.98
C LYS A 33 -2.37 -2.90 14.93
N ALA A 34 -2.05 -3.82 14.00
CA ALA A 34 -2.93 -4.26 12.94
C ALA A 34 -4.18 -5.01 13.45
N ALA A 35 -4.18 -5.49 14.70
CA ALA A 35 -5.34 -6.15 15.31
C ALA A 35 -6.61 -5.28 15.24
N ALA A 36 -6.49 -3.97 15.44
CA ALA A 36 -7.61 -3.03 15.33
C ALA A 36 -8.11 -2.86 13.88
N CYS A 37 -7.28 -3.15 12.89
CA CYS A 37 -7.61 -3.01 11.46
C CYS A 37 -8.29 -4.27 10.91
N ALA A 38 -8.06 -5.43 11.56
CA ALA A 38 -8.50 -6.74 11.08
C ALA A 38 -10.03 -6.88 11.02
N ALA A 39 -10.77 -6.16 11.85
CA ALA A 39 -12.25 -6.20 11.85
C ALA A 39 -12.86 -5.84 10.48
N CYS A 40 -12.19 -4.95 9.72
CA CYS A 40 -12.63 -4.53 8.40
C CYS A 40 -11.74 -5.10 7.29
N HIS A 41 -10.40 -5.00 7.48
CA HIS A 41 -9.45 -5.41 6.45
C HIS A 41 -9.06 -6.89 6.48
N GLY A 42 -9.66 -7.67 7.39
CA GLY A 42 -9.38 -9.09 7.52
C GLY A 42 -8.03 -9.39 8.18
N GLU A 43 -7.81 -10.64 8.52
CA GLU A 43 -6.55 -11.11 9.06
C GLU A 43 -5.42 -10.84 8.05
N ALA A 44 -4.29 -10.36 8.55
CA ALA A 44 -3.13 -10.02 7.74
C ALA A 44 -3.45 -9.05 6.57
N GLY A 45 -4.56 -8.29 6.65
CA GLY A 45 -4.97 -7.35 5.61
C GLY A 45 -5.64 -8.01 4.41
N ASN A 46 -6.13 -9.24 4.53
CA ASN A 46 -6.88 -9.96 3.51
C ASN A 46 -8.38 -9.86 3.77
N SER A 47 -8.97 -8.72 3.42
CA SER A 47 -10.42 -8.51 3.55
C SER A 47 -11.20 -9.51 2.71
N SER A 48 -12.27 -10.06 3.28
CA SER A 48 -13.30 -10.81 2.56
C SER A 48 -14.50 -9.93 2.16
N VAL A 49 -14.49 -8.67 2.58
CA VAL A 49 -15.58 -7.72 2.34
C VAL A 49 -15.20 -6.76 1.21
N PRO A 50 -15.93 -6.77 0.08
CA PRO A 50 -15.54 -6.03 -1.14
C PRO A 50 -15.36 -4.52 -0.98
N GLN A 51 -16.03 -3.91 -0.01
CA GLN A 51 -15.92 -2.46 0.28
C GLN A 51 -14.61 -2.10 0.98
N TYR A 52 -14.01 -3.03 1.70
CA TYR A 52 -12.76 -2.80 2.43
C TYR A 52 -11.57 -3.34 1.63
N PRO A 53 -10.59 -2.50 1.28
CA PRO A 53 -9.50 -2.94 0.42
C PRO A 53 -8.60 -3.97 1.08
N ILE A 54 -8.04 -4.85 0.26
CA ILE A 54 -6.93 -5.72 0.63
C ILE A 54 -5.70 -4.85 0.85
N LEU A 55 -5.09 -4.98 2.03
CA LEU A 55 -3.86 -4.30 2.42
C LEU A 55 -2.63 -5.19 2.26
N ALA A 56 -2.83 -6.51 2.25
CA ALA A 56 -1.76 -7.49 2.11
C ALA A 56 -0.96 -7.26 0.82
N GLY A 57 0.36 -7.25 0.93
CA GLY A 57 1.27 -7.07 -0.21
C GLY A 57 1.22 -5.68 -0.87
N GLN A 58 0.59 -4.71 -0.24
CA GLN A 58 0.59 -3.33 -0.73
C GLN A 58 1.95 -2.70 -0.46
N THR A 59 2.38 -1.73 -1.29
CA THR A 59 3.67 -1.08 -1.07
C THR A 59 3.69 -0.31 0.26
N ALA A 60 4.75 -0.45 1.03
CA ALA A 60 4.84 0.19 2.35
C ALA A 60 4.74 1.72 2.25
N ARG A 61 5.37 2.32 1.22
CA ARG A 61 5.31 3.76 1.01
C ARG A 61 3.89 4.25 0.74
N TYR A 62 3.12 3.54 -0.09
CA TYR A 62 1.73 3.88 -0.36
C TYR A 62 0.87 3.75 0.90
N LEU A 63 1.00 2.65 1.66
CA LEU A 63 0.26 2.45 2.91
C LEU A 63 0.49 3.61 3.88
N TYR A 64 1.77 3.94 4.14
CA TYR A 64 2.11 5.08 4.99
C TYR A 64 1.46 6.39 4.51
N LEU A 65 1.54 6.67 3.21
CA LEU A 65 0.96 7.90 2.65
C LEU A 65 -0.56 7.92 2.78
N GLN A 66 -1.24 6.79 2.58
CA GLN A 66 -2.70 6.74 2.73
C GLN A 66 -3.13 6.96 4.19
N LEU A 67 -2.47 6.33 5.16
CA LEU A 67 -2.74 6.57 6.59
C LEU A 67 -2.53 8.05 6.93
N LYS A 68 -1.42 8.62 6.47
CA LYS A 68 -1.11 10.04 6.67
C LYS A 68 -2.16 10.94 6.02
N ASP A 69 -2.57 10.65 4.79
CA ASP A 69 -3.54 11.46 4.05
C ASP A 69 -4.93 11.45 4.69
N TYR A 70 -5.36 10.31 5.23
CA TYR A 70 -6.58 10.23 6.03
C TYR A 70 -6.47 11.05 7.32
N LYS A 71 -5.35 10.92 8.04
CA LYS A 71 -5.11 11.68 9.28
C LYS A 71 -5.07 13.19 9.06
N GLU A 72 -4.47 13.64 7.97
CA GLU A 72 -4.33 15.06 7.62
C GLU A 72 -5.51 15.59 6.78
N GLY A 73 -6.53 14.77 6.51
CA GLY A 73 -7.74 15.18 5.77
C GLY A 73 -7.55 15.39 4.27
N ARG A 74 -6.38 15.05 3.69
CA ARG A 74 -6.15 15.08 2.23
C ARG A 74 -6.90 13.96 1.51
N ARG A 75 -7.10 12.81 2.17
CA ARG A 75 -8.04 11.77 1.78
C ARG A 75 -9.12 11.68 2.84
N LYS A 76 -10.39 11.65 2.42
CA LYS A 76 -11.53 11.64 3.33
C LYS A 76 -12.32 10.35 3.18
N ASP A 77 -12.65 9.74 4.29
CA ASP A 77 -13.53 8.60 4.36
C ASP A 77 -14.17 8.57 5.75
N PRO A 78 -15.49 8.39 5.86
CA PRO A 78 -16.18 8.48 7.16
C PRO A 78 -15.77 7.36 8.14
N LEU A 79 -15.26 6.23 7.64
CA LEU A 79 -14.79 5.12 8.47
C LEU A 79 -13.29 5.22 8.75
N MET A 80 -12.48 5.44 7.70
CA MET A 80 -11.02 5.42 7.87
C MET A 80 -10.47 6.66 8.59
N SER A 81 -11.02 7.86 8.36
CA SER A 81 -10.48 9.08 8.96
C SER A 81 -10.48 9.03 10.50
N PRO A 82 -11.56 8.61 11.21
CA PRO A 82 -11.50 8.46 12.65
C PRO A 82 -10.57 7.33 13.11
N MET A 83 -10.44 6.24 12.36
CA MET A 83 -9.60 5.09 12.72
C MET A 83 -8.11 5.45 12.79
N VAL A 84 -7.66 6.39 11.97
CA VAL A 84 -6.25 6.79 11.91
C VAL A 84 -5.93 8.04 12.75
N ALA A 85 -6.92 8.68 13.33
CA ALA A 85 -6.76 9.98 14.00
C ALA A 85 -5.71 9.96 15.13
N SER A 86 -5.67 8.87 15.91
CA SER A 86 -4.75 8.69 17.04
C SER A 86 -3.38 8.14 16.66
N LEU A 87 -3.18 7.62 15.43
CA LEU A 87 -1.93 7.00 15.04
C LEU A 87 -0.77 8.01 15.03
N SER A 88 0.33 7.67 15.69
CA SER A 88 1.58 8.42 15.55
C SER A 88 2.20 8.18 14.15
N LYS A 89 3.20 9.00 13.83
CA LYS A 89 3.98 8.78 12.59
C LYS A 89 4.64 7.40 12.57
N GLN A 90 5.15 6.95 13.73
CA GLN A 90 5.79 5.64 13.86
C GLN A 90 4.76 4.51 13.68
N ASP A 91 3.57 4.62 14.28
CA ASP A 91 2.52 3.60 14.09
C ASP A 91 2.15 3.43 12.62
N MET A 92 2.08 4.53 11.86
CA MET A 92 1.81 4.47 10.42
C MET A 92 2.94 3.77 9.64
N TYR A 93 4.20 3.95 10.04
CA TYR A 93 5.33 3.21 9.44
C TYR A 93 5.30 1.72 9.80
N ASP A 94 5.02 1.39 11.05
CA ASP A 94 4.97 0.01 11.54
C ASP A 94 3.85 -0.77 10.85
N LEU A 95 2.65 -0.20 10.78
CA LEU A 95 1.51 -0.78 10.04
C LEU A 95 1.83 -0.97 8.55
N ALA A 96 2.49 0.02 7.94
CA ALA A 96 2.90 -0.07 6.54
C ALA A 96 3.93 -1.17 6.32
N ALA A 97 4.90 -1.32 7.22
CA ALA A 97 5.89 -2.41 7.18
C ALA A 97 5.23 -3.77 7.34
N TYR A 98 4.28 -3.91 8.27
CA TYR A 98 3.57 -5.17 8.48
C TYR A 98 2.76 -5.59 7.26
N PHE A 99 1.83 -4.75 6.79
CA PHE A 99 0.94 -5.13 5.69
C PHE A 99 1.66 -5.33 4.36
N SER A 100 2.76 -4.62 4.12
CA SER A 100 3.54 -4.79 2.88
C SER A 100 4.22 -6.16 2.77
N GLN A 101 4.46 -6.83 3.89
CA GLN A 101 5.07 -8.15 3.94
C GLN A 101 4.04 -9.28 3.89
N GLN A 102 2.75 -8.97 3.97
CA GLN A 102 1.70 -9.99 3.94
C GLN A 102 1.46 -10.47 2.52
N LYS A 103 1.07 -11.75 2.40
CA LYS A 103 0.72 -12.33 1.10
C LYS A 103 -0.76 -12.08 0.81
N PRO A 104 -1.11 -11.42 -0.31
CA PRO A 104 -2.51 -11.25 -0.68
C PRO A 104 -3.12 -12.58 -1.09
N THR A 105 -4.40 -12.77 -0.76
CA THR A 105 -5.22 -13.90 -1.19
C THR A 105 -6.10 -13.49 -2.37
N PRO A 106 -6.36 -14.39 -3.34
CA PRO A 106 -7.27 -14.11 -4.44
C PRO A 106 -8.68 -13.76 -3.95
N THR A 107 -9.33 -12.81 -4.62
CA THR A 107 -10.70 -12.39 -4.27
C THR A 107 -11.78 -13.38 -4.72
N ASN A 108 -11.46 -14.26 -5.67
CA ASN A 108 -12.41 -15.17 -6.32
C ASN A 108 -13.63 -14.44 -6.94
N TYR A 109 -13.48 -13.17 -7.31
CA TYR A 109 -14.53 -12.42 -7.98
C TYR A 109 -14.83 -13.04 -9.35
N PRO A 110 -16.11 -13.28 -9.71
CA PRO A 110 -16.46 -13.84 -11.00
C PRO A 110 -16.23 -12.82 -12.13
N VAL A 111 -15.17 -13.01 -12.91
CA VAL A 111 -14.87 -12.18 -14.07
C VAL A 111 -15.28 -12.88 -15.37
N THR A 112 -15.55 -12.12 -16.43
CA THR A 112 -15.74 -12.67 -17.76
C THR A 112 -14.49 -12.47 -18.62
N SER A 113 -14.11 -13.47 -19.41
CA SER A 113 -12.93 -13.40 -20.29
C SER A 113 -12.98 -12.20 -21.24
N ALA A 114 -14.19 -11.85 -21.72
CA ALA A 114 -14.39 -10.69 -22.59
C ALA A 114 -14.02 -9.38 -21.87
N LYS A 115 -14.51 -9.19 -20.63
CA LYS A 115 -14.23 -7.99 -19.84
C LYS A 115 -12.76 -7.92 -19.38
N VAL A 116 -12.15 -9.04 -19.05
CA VAL A 116 -10.70 -9.10 -18.74
C VAL A 116 -9.88 -8.67 -19.97
N THR A 117 -10.23 -9.13 -21.17
CA THR A 117 -9.54 -8.73 -22.40
C THR A 117 -9.74 -7.24 -22.71
N GLU A 118 -10.97 -6.75 -22.61
CA GLU A 118 -11.30 -5.33 -22.78
C GLU A 118 -10.55 -4.46 -21.76
N GLY A 119 -10.58 -4.84 -20.47
CA GLY A 119 -9.88 -4.13 -19.40
C GLY A 119 -8.39 -4.06 -19.62
N LYS A 120 -7.76 -5.13 -20.12
CA LYS A 120 -6.35 -5.09 -20.52
C LYS A 120 -6.11 -4.08 -21.65
N GLN A 121 -6.96 -4.06 -22.67
CA GLN A 121 -6.83 -3.10 -23.78
C GLN A 121 -6.98 -1.65 -23.29
N VAL A 122 -7.93 -1.40 -22.41
CA VAL A 122 -8.11 -0.07 -21.79
C VAL A 122 -6.88 0.30 -20.95
N ALA A 123 -6.32 -0.63 -20.17
CA ALA A 123 -5.13 -0.41 -19.37
C ALA A 123 -3.91 -0.07 -20.22
N ASP A 124 -3.73 -0.76 -21.35
CA ASP A 124 -2.64 -0.53 -22.30
C ASP A 124 -2.81 0.85 -22.99
N ALA A 125 -4.02 1.17 -23.46
CA ALA A 125 -4.32 2.44 -24.11
C ALA A 125 -4.17 3.65 -23.18
N ALA A 126 -4.55 3.51 -21.92
CA ALA A 126 -4.41 4.54 -20.89
C ALA A 126 -3.03 4.51 -20.19
N LEU A 127 -2.10 3.66 -20.64
CA LEU A 127 -0.72 3.57 -20.14
C LEU A 127 -0.63 3.31 -18.62
N CYS A 128 -1.59 2.61 -18.03
CA CYS A 128 -1.67 2.40 -16.58
C CYS A 128 -0.41 1.74 -16.01
N THR A 129 0.16 0.78 -16.77
CA THR A 129 1.33 0.01 -16.35
C THR A 129 2.65 0.80 -16.39
N MET A 130 2.67 2.00 -16.98
CA MET A 130 3.85 2.86 -16.89
C MET A 130 4.15 3.30 -15.44
N CYS A 131 3.10 3.52 -14.63
CA CYS A 131 3.24 3.88 -13.22
C CYS A 131 3.02 2.66 -12.31
N HIS A 132 1.95 1.88 -12.55
CA HIS A 132 1.60 0.71 -11.73
C HIS A 132 2.47 -0.51 -11.98
N LEU A 133 3.40 -0.45 -12.92
CA LEU A 133 4.25 -1.54 -13.42
C LEU A 133 3.48 -2.69 -14.07
N GLY A 134 4.21 -3.63 -14.67
CA GLY A 134 3.63 -4.83 -15.25
C GLY A 134 2.85 -5.64 -14.21
N GLY A 135 1.68 -6.14 -14.61
CA GLY A 135 0.80 -6.86 -13.68
C GLY A 135 0.22 -6.02 -12.55
N PHE A 136 0.28 -4.71 -12.63
CA PHE A 136 -0.20 -3.79 -11.58
C PHE A 136 0.41 -4.04 -10.19
N SER A 137 1.68 -4.44 -10.17
CA SER A 137 2.43 -4.76 -8.93
C SER A 137 2.71 -3.54 -8.04
N GLY A 138 2.72 -2.33 -8.63
CA GLY A 138 3.01 -1.09 -7.93
C GLY A 138 4.49 -0.92 -7.58
N GLN A 139 4.86 0.28 -7.15
CA GLN A 139 6.19 0.62 -6.63
C GLN A 139 6.14 1.90 -5.80
N ASN A 140 6.90 1.96 -4.73
CA ASN A 140 6.99 3.14 -3.86
C ASN A 140 5.59 3.68 -3.47
N GLU A 141 5.28 4.94 -3.87
CA GLU A 141 3.98 5.58 -3.66
C GLU A 141 2.90 5.16 -4.64
N VAL A 142 3.25 4.49 -5.75
CA VAL A 142 2.28 3.95 -6.70
C VAL A 142 1.79 2.60 -6.20
N PRO A 143 0.48 2.42 -5.97
CA PRO A 143 -0.01 1.22 -5.32
C PRO A 143 0.04 -0.02 -6.21
N ARG A 144 0.24 -1.17 -5.56
CA ARG A 144 -0.21 -2.44 -6.10
C ARG A 144 -1.73 -2.40 -6.23
N ALA A 145 -2.24 -2.62 -7.43
CA ALA A 145 -3.68 -2.71 -7.69
C ALA A 145 -4.11 -4.14 -8.05
N ALA A 146 -3.18 -5.01 -8.47
CA ALA A 146 -3.46 -6.40 -8.81
C ALA A 146 -4.19 -7.15 -7.68
N GLY A 147 -5.22 -7.92 -8.04
CA GLY A 147 -5.99 -8.73 -7.11
C GLY A 147 -6.77 -7.94 -6.05
N GLN A 148 -6.97 -6.64 -6.27
CA GLN A 148 -7.82 -5.84 -5.38
C GLN A 148 -9.30 -6.12 -5.65
N HIS A 149 -10.16 -5.92 -4.67
CA HIS A 149 -11.60 -6.09 -4.82
C HIS A 149 -12.18 -5.25 -5.96
N TYR A 150 -13.02 -5.87 -6.77
CA TYR A 150 -13.67 -5.23 -7.91
C TYR A 150 -14.41 -3.95 -7.52
N GLU A 151 -15.23 -4.01 -6.48
CA GLU A 151 -16.06 -2.89 -6.02
C GLU A 151 -15.17 -1.73 -5.53
N TYR A 152 -14.06 -2.07 -4.86
CA TYR A 152 -13.10 -1.06 -4.41
C TYR A 152 -12.38 -0.41 -5.59
N VAL A 153 -11.97 -1.17 -6.61
CA VAL A 153 -11.35 -0.63 -7.82
C VAL A 153 -12.30 0.30 -8.55
N VAL A 154 -13.55 -0.14 -8.80
CA VAL A 154 -14.60 0.68 -9.41
C VAL A 154 -14.80 1.99 -8.64
N LYS A 155 -14.96 1.89 -7.32
CA LYS A 155 -15.13 3.06 -6.46
C LYS A 155 -13.96 4.03 -6.59
N GLN A 156 -12.72 3.53 -6.52
CA GLN A 156 -11.56 4.42 -6.56
C GLN A 156 -11.39 5.12 -7.92
N LEU A 157 -11.61 4.41 -9.03
CA LEU A 157 -11.53 5.01 -10.36
C LEU A 157 -12.60 6.09 -10.55
N LYS A 158 -13.84 5.83 -10.10
CA LYS A 158 -14.92 6.83 -10.11
C LYS A 158 -14.61 8.01 -9.19
N ASP A 159 -14.08 7.76 -8.00
CA ASP A 159 -13.73 8.82 -7.05
C ASP A 159 -12.63 9.75 -7.58
N PHE A 160 -11.64 9.23 -8.30
CA PHE A 160 -10.64 10.05 -9.00
C PHE A 160 -11.24 10.80 -10.18
N ARG A 161 -12.03 10.13 -11.04
CA ARG A 161 -12.68 10.74 -12.20
C ARG A 161 -13.56 11.94 -11.80
N GLU A 162 -14.30 11.77 -10.72
CA GLU A 162 -15.26 12.76 -10.21
C GLU A 162 -14.67 13.69 -9.14
N ARG A 163 -13.35 13.58 -8.89
CA ARG A 163 -12.62 14.42 -7.94
C ARG A 163 -13.11 14.34 -6.49
N ARG A 164 -13.75 13.24 -6.11
CA ARG A 164 -14.04 12.95 -4.70
C ARG A 164 -12.79 12.47 -3.95
N ARG A 165 -11.84 11.89 -4.67
CA ARG A 165 -10.51 11.54 -4.20
C ARG A 165 -9.47 12.34 -4.99
N THR A 166 -8.59 13.08 -4.30
CA THR A 166 -7.64 14.03 -4.91
C THR A 166 -6.24 13.98 -4.31
N ASN A 167 -5.95 12.96 -3.49
CA ASN A 167 -4.63 12.80 -2.85
C ASN A 167 -3.61 12.08 -3.75
N ASP A 168 -3.64 12.34 -5.04
CA ASP A 168 -2.90 11.66 -6.11
C ASP A 168 -1.96 12.63 -6.87
N ALA A 169 -1.75 13.83 -6.37
CA ALA A 169 -1.05 14.91 -7.07
C ALA A 169 -1.56 15.14 -8.51
N GLY A 170 -2.84 14.81 -8.76
CA GLY A 170 -3.50 14.99 -10.05
C GLY A 170 -3.28 13.86 -11.07
N SER A 171 -2.41 12.88 -10.78
CA SER A 171 -2.06 11.81 -11.72
C SER A 171 -3.25 10.91 -12.02
N MET A 172 -3.78 10.21 -11.02
CA MET A 172 -4.93 9.32 -11.22
C MET A 172 -6.18 10.08 -11.67
N THR A 173 -6.39 11.29 -11.17
CA THR A 173 -7.45 12.20 -11.61
C THR A 173 -7.36 12.48 -13.12
N ALA A 174 -6.17 12.72 -13.64
CA ALA A 174 -5.95 12.97 -15.07
C ALA A 174 -6.25 11.72 -15.93
N TYR A 175 -5.70 10.57 -15.53
CA TYR A 175 -5.89 9.31 -16.25
C TYR A 175 -7.33 8.78 -16.18
N SER A 176 -8.02 8.99 -15.06
CA SER A 176 -9.41 8.50 -14.90
C SER A 176 -10.44 9.38 -15.58
N ARG A 177 -10.11 10.65 -15.87
CA ARG A 177 -11.07 11.66 -16.37
C ARG A 177 -11.85 11.23 -17.60
N GLY A 178 -11.20 10.56 -18.54
CA GLY A 178 -11.79 10.14 -19.81
C GLY A 178 -12.43 8.75 -19.80
N LEU A 179 -12.36 8.01 -18.70
CA LEU A 179 -12.89 6.66 -18.61
C LEU A 179 -14.42 6.67 -18.56
N THR A 180 -15.05 5.85 -19.40
CA THR A 180 -16.49 5.56 -19.30
C THR A 180 -16.75 4.56 -18.17
N ASP A 181 -18.00 4.39 -17.77
CA ASP A 181 -18.37 3.39 -16.75
C ASP A 181 -18.09 1.97 -17.24
N ASP A 182 -18.31 1.67 -18.54
CA ASP A 182 -17.98 0.38 -19.12
C ASP A 182 -16.47 0.09 -19.11
N GLN A 183 -15.64 1.10 -19.37
CA GLN A 183 -14.18 0.97 -19.28
C GLN A 183 -13.72 0.79 -17.84
N ILE A 184 -14.36 1.45 -16.87
CA ILE A 184 -14.06 1.27 -15.44
C ILE A 184 -14.44 -0.15 -15.01
N ASP A 185 -15.61 -0.66 -15.45
CA ASP A 185 -16.02 -2.04 -15.19
C ASP A 185 -15.00 -3.04 -15.76
N ALA A 186 -14.62 -2.89 -17.03
CA ALA A 186 -13.65 -3.76 -17.66
C ALA A 186 -12.27 -3.73 -16.98
N LEU A 187 -11.77 -2.53 -16.66
CA LEU A 187 -10.52 -2.34 -15.89
C LEU A 187 -10.60 -3.03 -14.53
N ALA A 188 -11.70 -2.87 -13.81
CA ALA A 188 -11.86 -3.47 -12.49
C ALA A 188 -11.86 -5.00 -12.58
N GLN A 189 -12.55 -5.61 -13.54
CA GLN A 189 -12.52 -7.06 -13.76
C GLN A 189 -11.11 -7.54 -14.13
N TYR A 190 -10.39 -6.82 -15.00
CA TYR A 190 -9.02 -7.15 -15.35
C TYR A 190 -8.09 -7.08 -14.12
N ILE A 191 -8.10 -5.98 -13.39
CA ILE A 191 -7.24 -5.74 -12.22
C ILE A 191 -7.51 -6.76 -11.12
N THR A 192 -8.78 -7.05 -10.84
CA THR A 192 -9.20 -8.02 -9.82
C THR A 192 -8.76 -9.45 -10.15
N ASN A 193 -8.68 -9.79 -11.44
CA ASN A 193 -8.23 -11.11 -11.93
C ASN A 193 -6.71 -11.29 -11.89
N LEU A 194 -5.93 -10.25 -11.67
CA LEU A 194 -4.47 -10.34 -11.55
C LEU A 194 -4.07 -10.86 -10.16
N ASN A 195 -2.94 -11.62 -10.09
CA ASN A 195 -2.39 -12.18 -8.85
C ASN A 195 -1.06 -11.52 -8.45
#